data_6e411d17d0b679ac9a886a524000d2c0
#
_entry.id   6e411d17d0b679ac9a886a524000d2c0
#
_cell.length_a   1.000
_cell.length_b   1.000
_cell.length_c   1.000
_cell.angle_alpha   90.00
_cell.angle_beta   90.00
_cell.angle_gamma   90.00
#
_symmetry.space_group_name_H-M   'P 1'
#
loop_
_entity.id
_entity.type
_entity.pdbx_description
1 polymer ?
#
loop_
_entity_poly.entity_id
_entity_poly.type
_entity_poly.pdbx_seq_one_letter_code
_entity_poly.pdbx_strand_id
1 'polypeptide(L)'
;MQPAGGTELQFSYLKKHINQGVLDSVQITTSIPEKEPLDPIKSNILWIKNSYDQPNLAPWFQNKDNHSKYDWYVFNSHWSFEKYRYFFKIPEDKCTVIKNAIDYDELQLKTDFTPKTKVRMCYISTPWRGLEVALAAMDAIKDPDITLDVYSSTKI
;
A
#
# COMPACT_ATOMS: atom_id res chain seq x y z
N MET A 1 10.46 10.12 15.35
CA MET A 1 9.48 9.26 14.68
C MET A 1 10.10 8.84 13.36
N GLN A 2 10.30 7.54 13.12
CA GLN A 2 10.79 7.10 11.81
C GLN A 2 9.64 7.27 10.79
N PRO A 3 9.95 7.72 9.56
CA PRO A 3 8.92 7.84 8.54
C PRO A 3 8.37 6.45 8.21
N ALA A 4 7.09 6.24 8.47
CA ALA A 4 6.42 4.99 8.14
C ALA A 4 5.74 5.15 6.77
N GLY A 5 5.96 4.20 5.88
CA GLY A 5 5.22 4.10 4.62
C GLY A 5 3.81 3.54 4.84
N GLY A 6 2.99 3.57 3.79
CA GLY A 6 1.62 3.05 3.87
C GLY A 6 1.54 1.56 4.22
N THR A 7 2.55 0.77 3.86
CA THR A 7 2.62 -0.66 4.18
C THR A 7 2.84 -0.88 5.68
N GLU A 8 3.78 -0.15 6.27
CA GLU A 8 4.11 -0.22 7.70
C GLU A 8 2.92 0.24 8.55
N LEU A 9 2.23 1.30 8.12
CA LEU A 9 1.03 1.79 8.78
C LEU A 9 -0.09 0.73 8.77
N GLN A 10 -0.38 0.13 7.62
CA GLN A 10 -1.39 -0.94 7.52
C GLN A 10 -1.02 -2.15 8.38
N PHE A 11 0.27 -2.49 8.48
CA PHE A 11 0.72 -3.60 9.31
C PHE A 11 0.61 -3.26 10.81
N SER A 12 0.83 -2.00 11.19
CA SER A 12 0.62 -1.56 12.58
C SER A 12 -0.86 -1.64 12.98
N TYR A 13 -1.78 -1.24 12.08
CA TYR A 13 -3.22 -1.39 12.31
C TYR A 13 -3.63 -2.85 12.45
N LEU A 14 -3.09 -3.73 11.60
CA LEU A 14 -3.33 -5.16 11.70
C LEU A 14 -2.93 -5.68 13.10
N LYS A 15 -1.72 -5.36 13.57
CA LYS A 15 -1.24 -5.75 14.90
C LYS A 15 -2.08 -5.20 16.04
N LYS A 16 -2.64 -4.00 15.90
CA LYS A 16 -3.47 -3.37 16.93
C LYS A 16 -4.80 -4.08 17.12
N HIS A 17 -5.38 -4.61 16.02
CA HIS A 17 -6.77 -5.08 16.00
C HIS A 17 -6.92 -6.61 15.92
N ILE A 18 -5.86 -7.37 15.61
CA ILE A 18 -5.90 -8.82 15.55
C ILE A 18 -5.39 -9.45 16.86
N ASN A 19 -6.03 -10.53 17.25
CA ASN A 19 -5.62 -11.32 18.41
C ASN A 19 -4.18 -11.82 18.24
N GLN A 20 -3.37 -11.68 19.29
CA GLN A 20 -1.95 -12.05 19.27
C GLN A 20 -1.76 -13.54 18.93
N GLY A 21 -2.61 -14.44 19.45
CA GLY A 21 -2.52 -15.87 19.14
C GLY A 21 -2.68 -16.19 17.64
N VAL A 22 -3.50 -15.40 16.92
CA VAL A 22 -3.60 -15.50 15.44
C VAL A 22 -2.32 -15.00 14.79
N LEU A 23 -1.78 -13.86 15.25
CA LEU A 23 -0.52 -13.34 14.71
C LEU A 23 0.66 -14.28 14.95
N ASP A 24 0.68 -15.01 16.05
CA ASP A 24 1.73 -15.98 16.39
C ASP A 24 1.68 -17.23 15.49
N SER A 25 0.50 -17.56 14.95
CA SER A 25 0.30 -18.73 14.06
C SER A 25 0.59 -18.45 12.58
N VAL A 26 0.81 -17.19 12.20
CA VAL A 26 1.04 -16.78 10.81
C VAL A 26 2.37 -16.06 10.66
N GLN A 27 2.97 -16.14 9.47
CA GLN A 27 4.04 -15.26 9.03
C GLN A 27 3.51 -14.41 7.89
N ILE A 28 3.49 -13.08 8.07
CA ILE A 28 3.00 -12.16 7.04
C ILE A 28 4.20 -11.45 6.40
N THR A 29 4.48 -11.81 5.15
CA THR A 29 5.44 -11.10 4.31
C THR A 29 4.72 -10.00 3.53
N THR A 30 5.23 -8.78 3.55
CA THR A 30 4.61 -7.66 2.84
C THR A 30 5.41 -7.26 1.61
N SER A 31 4.72 -7.03 0.51
CA SER A 31 5.25 -6.45 -0.74
C SER A 31 6.25 -7.30 -1.50
N ILE A 32 7.38 -7.66 -0.92
CA ILE A 32 8.47 -8.41 -1.57
C ILE A 32 8.47 -9.84 -1.07
N PRO A 33 8.24 -10.84 -1.95
CA PRO A 33 8.30 -12.26 -1.56
C PRO A 33 9.68 -12.63 -1.02
N GLU A 34 9.71 -13.54 -0.07
CA GLU A 34 10.94 -14.11 0.52
C GLU A 34 11.95 -13.04 1.02
N LYS A 35 11.46 -11.86 1.41
CA LYS A 35 12.29 -10.84 2.06
C LYS A 35 12.98 -11.38 3.32
N GLU A 36 12.32 -12.32 3.98
CA GLU A 36 12.81 -13.09 5.13
C GLU A 36 12.58 -14.57 4.86
N PRO A 37 13.35 -15.49 5.47
CA PRO A 37 13.09 -16.94 5.38
C PRO A 37 11.67 -17.27 5.84
N LEU A 38 11.00 -18.14 5.12
CA LEU A 38 9.66 -18.59 5.48
C LEU A 38 9.72 -19.56 6.66
N ASP A 39 8.83 -19.39 7.61
CA ASP A 39 8.69 -20.26 8.78
C ASP A 39 7.91 -21.53 8.37
N PRO A 40 8.51 -22.72 8.47
CA PRO A 40 7.85 -23.96 8.04
C PRO A 40 6.71 -24.42 8.97
N ILE A 41 6.57 -23.81 10.16
CA ILE A 41 5.56 -24.16 11.15
C ILE A 41 4.33 -23.25 11.03
N LYS A 42 4.51 -22.04 10.51
CA LYS A 42 3.44 -21.03 10.41
C LYS A 42 2.78 -21.05 9.05
N SER A 43 1.53 -20.61 8.99
CA SER A 43 0.91 -20.29 7.72
C SER A 43 1.56 -19.04 7.13
N ASN A 44 2.15 -19.20 5.94
CA ASN A 44 2.88 -18.14 5.25
C ASN A 44 1.93 -17.35 4.35
N ILE A 45 1.77 -16.06 4.63
CA ILE A 45 0.88 -15.14 3.93
C ILE A 45 1.70 -14.09 3.20
N LEU A 46 1.51 -13.95 1.89
CA LEU A 46 2.06 -12.82 1.13
C LEU A 46 1.00 -11.72 0.97
N TRP A 47 1.21 -10.60 1.67
CA TRP A 47 0.35 -9.44 1.56
C TRP A 47 0.88 -8.49 0.49
N ILE A 48 0.28 -8.55 -0.70
CA ILE A 48 0.71 -7.83 -1.91
C ILE A 48 0.22 -6.39 -1.85
N LYS A 49 1.17 -5.45 -1.84
CA LYS A 49 0.94 -4.00 -1.82
C LYS A 49 1.43 -3.31 -3.09
N ASN A 50 2.23 -3.99 -3.88
CA ASN A 50 2.91 -3.47 -5.05
C ASN A 50 2.13 -3.79 -6.34
N SER A 51 2.41 -3.02 -7.40
CA SER A 51 1.88 -3.31 -8.72
C SER A 51 2.57 -4.54 -9.32
N TYR A 52 1.84 -5.28 -10.16
CA TYR A 52 2.27 -6.52 -10.81
C TYR A 52 3.44 -6.35 -11.77
N ASP A 53 3.62 -5.15 -12.33
CA ASP A 53 4.60 -4.80 -13.36
C ASP A 53 5.93 -4.30 -12.80
N GLN A 54 6.13 -4.39 -11.48
CA GLN A 54 7.40 -3.98 -10.88
C GLN A 54 8.54 -4.94 -11.27
N PRO A 55 9.65 -4.43 -11.81
CA PRO A 55 10.74 -5.25 -12.34
C PRO A 55 11.38 -6.20 -11.31
N ASN A 56 11.37 -5.82 -10.03
CA ASN A 56 11.92 -6.61 -8.94
C ASN A 56 10.97 -7.71 -8.44
N LEU A 57 9.70 -7.68 -8.84
CA LEU A 57 8.69 -8.64 -8.39
C LEU A 57 8.27 -9.61 -9.49
N ALA A 58 8.11 -9.12 -10.71
CA ALA A 58 7.60 -9.90 -11.83
C ALA A 58 8.35 -11.23 -12.05
N PRO A 59 9.69 -11.30 -12.00
CA PRO A 59 10.42 -12.56 -12.19
C PRO A 59 10.06 -13.63 -11.15
N TRP A 60 9.82 -13.23 -9.89
CA TRP A 60 9.45 -14.17 -8.85
C TRP A 60 8.07 -14.80 -9.13
N PHE A 61 7.09 -13.99 -9.52
CA PHE A 61 5.73 -14.45 -9.84
C PHE A 61 5.62 -15.18 -11.18
N GLN A 62 6.53 -14.94 -12.14
CA GLN A 62 6.60 -15.67 -13.40
C GLN A 62 7.01 -17.13 -13.20
N ASN A 63 7.80 -17.42 -12.17
CA ASN A 63 8.14 -18.79 -11.80
C ASN A 63 6.99 -19.43 -11.00
N LYS A 64 6.24 -20.32 -11.63
CA LYS A 64 5.06 -20.97 -11.02
C LYS A 64 5.38 -21.83 -9.82
N ASP A 65 6.60 -22.37 -9.72
CA ASP A 65 7.02 -23.18 -8.58
C ASP A 65 7.02 -22.36 -7.28
N ASN A 66 7.24 -21.05 -7.40
CA ASN A 66 7.18 -20.14 -6.26
C ASN A 66 5.77 -19.99 -5.69
N HIS A 67 4.71 -20.25 -6.48
CA HIS A 67 3.33 -20.09 -6.01
C HIS A 67 2.94 -21.09 -4.92
N SER A 68 3.68 -22.16 -4.75
CA SER A 68 3.48 -23.12 -3.65
C SER A 68 4.10 -22.67 -2.32
N LYS A 69 5.01 -21.71 -2.33
CA LYS A 69 5.76 -21.25 -1.14
C LYS A 69 4.90 -20.51 -0.12
N TYR A 70 3.80 -19.89 -0.58
CA TYR A 70 2.84 -19.24 0.31
C TYR A 70 1.53 -20.01 0.35
N ASP A 71 0.95 -20.06 1.54
CA ASP A 71 -0.38 -20.66 1.74
C ASP A 71 -1.47 -19.72 1.24
N TRP A 72 -1.28 -18.41 1.43
CA TRP A 72 -2.25 -17.38 1.06
C TRP A 72 -1.62 -16.15 0.44
N TYR A 73 -2.37 -15.56 -0.54
CA TYR A 73 -2.08 -14.29 -1.19
C TYR A 73 -3.17 -13.28 -0.85
N VAL A 74 -2.81 -12.18 -0.21
CA VAL A 74 -3.74 -11.11 0.16
C VAL A 74 -3.49 -9.89 -0.71
N PHE A 75 -4.51 -9.43 -1.42
CA PHE A 75 -4.46 -8.26 -2.30
C PHE A 75 -5.21 -7.08 -1.68
N ASN A 76 -4.75 -5.86 -1.91
CA ASN A 76 -5.40 -4.65 -1.40
C ASN A 76 -6.58 -4.17 -2.26
N SER A 77 -6.80 -4.76 -3.45
CA SER A 77 -7.90 -4.41 -4.35
C SER A 77 -8.22 -5.54 -5.32
N HIS A 78 -9.44 -5.57 -5.82
CA HIS A 78 -9.84 -6.49 -6.90
C HIS A 78 -9.02 -6.24 -8.17
N TRP A 79 -8.70 -4.99 -8.50
CA TRP A 79 -7.85 -4.66 -9.63
C TRP A 79 -6.47 -5.34 -9.52
N SER A 80 -5.83 -5.23 -8.35
CA SER A 80 -4.54 -5.88 -8.11
C SER A 80 -4.66 -7.40 -8.24
N PHE A 81 -5.65 -8.01 -7.59
CA PHE A 81 -5.94 -9.45 -7.71
C PHE A 81 -6.10 -9.89 -9.17
N GLU A 82 -6.94 -9.21 -9.97
CA GLU A 82 -7.18 -9.52 -11.37
C GLU A 82 -5.90 -9.44 -12.22
N LYS A 83 -5.06 -8.43 -11.98
CA LYS A 83 -3.78 -8.28 -12.69
C LYS A 83 -2.83 -9.43 -12.39
N TYR A 84 -2.63 -9.75 -11.14
CA TYR A 84 -1.76 -10.86 -10.74
C TYR A 84 -2.29 -12.22 -11.25
N ARG A 85 -3.59 -12.46 -11.14
CA ARG A 85 -4.24 -13.65 -11.69
C ARG A 85 -4.05 -13.75 -13.20
N TYR A 86 -4.26 -12.66 -13.93
CA TYR A 86 -4.15 -12.65 -15.38
C TYR A 86 -2.73 -12.90 -15.87
N PHE A 87 -1.76 -12.17 -15.32
CA PHE A 87 -0.38 -12.23 -15.80
C PHE A 87 0.41 -13.41 -15.26
N PHE A 88 0.21 -13.78 -14.00
CA PHE A 88 1.03 -14.80 -13.33
C PHE A 88 0.31 -16.11 -13.09
N LYS A 89 -1.02 -16.16 -13.26
CA LYS A 89 -1.82 -17.39 -13.04
C LYS A 89 -1.70 -17.92 -11.61
N ILE A 90 -1.67 -17.03 -10.61
CA ILE A 90 -1.67 -17.44 -9.20
C ILE A 90 -2.93 -18.28 -8.90
N PRO A 91 -2.84 -19.36 -8.11
CA PRO A 91 -3.98 -20.17 -7.72
C PRO A 91 -5.06 -19.36 -7.02
N GLU A 92 -6.26 -19.32 -7.60
CA GLU A 92 -7.36 -18.47 -7.15
C GLU A 92 -7.89 -18.86 -5.78
N ASP A 93 -7.87 -20.16 -5.48
CA ASP A 93 -8.27 -20.75 -4.21
C ASP A 93 -7.40 -20.34 -3.03
N LYS A 94 -6.18 -19.82 -3.31
CA LYS A 94 -5.25 -19.27 -2.31
C LYS A 94 -5.34 -17.73 -2.20
N CYS A 95 -6.24 -17.07 -2.93
CA CYS A 95 -6.28 -15.62 -3.02
C CYS A 95 -7.45 -15.02 -2.26
N THR A 96 -7.22 -13.88 -1.62
CA THR A 96 -8.28 -13.05 -1.03
C THR A 96 -8.00 -11.56 -1.21
N VAL A 97 -9.05 -10.75 -1.18
CA VAL A 97 -8.94 -9.29 -1.26
C VAL A 97 -9.33 -8.67 0.07
N ILE A 98 -8.36 -8.03 0.72
CA ILE A 98 -8.58 -7.25 1.95
C ILE A 98 -8.12 -5.82 1.65
N LYS A 99 -9.07 -4.89 1.53
CA LYS A 99 -8.79 -3.49 1.23
C LYS A 99 -7.99 -2.84 2.37
N ASN A 100 -7.23 -1.79 2.02
CA ASN A 100 -6.58 -0.98 3.04
C ASN A 100 -7.63 -0.38 3.99
N ALA A 101 -7.31 -0.41 5.27
CA ALA A 101 -8.13 0.15 6.33
C ALA A 101 -7.57 1.48 6.82
N ILE A 102 -8.41 2.23 7.52
CA ILE A 102 -8.04 3.39 8.32
C ILE A 102 -8.44 3.11 9.76
N ASP A 103 -7.63 3.57 10.72
CA ASP A 103 -8.01 3.50 12.12
C ASP A 103 -8.99 4.65 12.40
N TYR A 104 -10.25 4.28 12.64
CA TYR A 104 -11.33 5.24 12.82
C TYR A 104 -11.16 6.07 14.10
N ASP A 105 -10.56 5.49 15.14
CA ASP A 105 -10.32 6.16 16.43
C ASP A 105 -9.25 7.26 16.31
N GLU A 106 -8.38 7.17 15.30
CA GLU A 106 -7.35 8.17 15.02
C GLU A 106 -7.86 9.30 14.09
N LEU A 107 -9.04 9.12 13.48
CA LEU A 107 -9.63 10.11 12.58
C LEU A 107 -10.36 11.19 13.36
N GLN A 108 -9.74 12.35 13.49
CA GLN A 108 -10.46 13.56 13.85
C GLN A 108 -11.24 14.09 12.63
N LEU A 109 -12.45 13.59 12.46
CA LEU A 109 -13.33 14.09 11.40
C LEU A 109 -13.70 15.55 11.68
N LYS A 110 -13.31 16.42 10.78
CA LYS A 110 -13.76 17.81 10.79
C LYS A 110 -15.22 17.84 10.37
N THR A 111 -16.11 18.22 11.27
CA THR A 111 -17.56 18.31 11.04
C THR A 111 -18.01 19.67 10.54
N ASP A 112 -17.13 20.69 10.61
CA ASP A 112 -17.43 22.04 10.14
C ASP A 112 -16.99 22.20 8.68
N PHE A 113 -17.95 22.33 7.80
CA PHE A 113 -17.80 22.54 6.35
C PHE A 113 -18.11 23.98 5.93
N THR A 114 -17.70 24.94 6.71
CA THR A 114 -17.85 26.35 6.33
C THR A 114 -17.21 26.58 4.95
N PRO A 115 -17.92 27.15 3.98
CA PRO A 115 -17.36 27.46 2.67
C PRO A 115 -16.12 28.35 2.81
N LYS A 116 -15.03 27.94 2.15
CA LYS A 116 -13.77 28.68 2.16
C LYS A 116 -13.63 29.43 0.84
N THR A 117 -13.16 30.66 0.91
CA THR A 117 -12.80 31.43 -0.27
C THR A 117 -11.42 31.06 -0.82
N LYS A 118 -10.59 30.39 0.00
CA LYS A 118 -9.24 29.97 -0.38
C LYS A 118 -9.13 28.45 -0.39
N VAL A 119 -8.51 27.90 -1.44
CA VAL A 119 -8.22 26.50 -1.61
C VAL A 119 -6.77 26.22 -1.22
N ARG A 120 -6.56 25.37 -0.25
CA ARG A 120 -5.24 24.92 0.16
C ARG A 120 -5.09 23.44 -0.20
N MET A 121 -4.25 23.15 -1.18
CA MET A 121 -3.92 21.80 -1.63
C MET A 121 -2.69 21.27 -0.92
N CYS A 122 -2.52 19.97 -0.87
CA CYS A 122 -1.40 19.31 -0.23
C CYS A 122 -0.84 18.21 -1.15
N TYR A 123 0.46 18.25 -1.40
CA TYR A 123 1.20 17.17 -2.06
C TYR A 123 2.04 16.41 -1.03
N ILE A 124 1.74 15.12 -0.85
CA ILE A 124 2.33 14.26 0.20
C ILE A 124 3.08 13.04 -0.34
N SER A 125 3.42 13.02 -1.63
CA SER A 125 4.11 11.90 -2.27
C SER A 125 5.58 12.23 -2.57
N THR A 126 6.34 11.23 -3.02
CA THR A 126 7.71 11.43 -3.50
C THR A 126 7.74 12.30 -4.76
N PRO A 127 8.78 13.13 -5.00
CA PRO A 127 8.80 14.12 -6.09
C PRO A 127 8.54 13.52 -7.48
N TRP A 128 9.09 12.34 -7.75
CA TRP A 128 8.94 11.66 -9.05
C TRP A 128 7.55 11.06 -9.31
N ARG A 129 6.60 11.22 -8.38
CA ARG A 129 5.20 10.81 -8.57
C ARG A 129 4.31 11.97 -9.04
N GLY A 130 4.86 12.87 -9.84
CA GLY A 130 4.11 13.93 -10.49
C GLY A 130 4.15 15.29 -9.77
N LEU A 131 5.12 15.56 -8.90
CA LEU A 131 5.27 16.88 -8.28
C LEU A 131 5.48 17.96 -9.36
N GLU A 132 6.27 17.68 -10.39
CA GLU A 132 6.51 18.60 -11.51
C GLU A 132 5.20 18.97 -12.23
N VAL A 133 4.29 18.00 -12.40
CA VAL A 133 2.97 18.23 -13.01
C VAL A 133 2.11 19.12 -12.11
N ALA A 134 2.12 18.86 -10.79
CA ALA A 134 1.40 19.68 -9.83
C ALA A 134 1.91 21.13 -9.82
N LEU A 135 3.22 21.33 -9.85
CA LEU A 135 3.84 22.67 -9.90
C LEU A 135 3.52 23.39 -11.22
N ALA A 136 3.60 22.70 -12.36
CA ALA A 136 3.21 23.26 -13.64
C ALA A 136 1.73 23.68 -13.69
N ALA A 137 0.85 22.87 -13.10
CA ALA A 137 -0.57 23.21 -12.97
C ALA A 137 -0.79 24.47 -12.12
N MET A 138 -0.06 24.60 -11.00
CA MET A 138 -0.13 25.79 -10.16
C MET A 138 0.36 27.04 -10.91
N ASP A 139 1.43 26.94 -11.68
CA ASP A 139 1.94 28.03 -12.49
C ASP A 139 0.95 28.45 -13.60
N ALA A 140 0.22 27.50 -14.15
CA ALA A 140 -0.81 27.77 -15.15
C ALA A 140 -2.07 28.43 -14.55
N ILE A 141 -2.49 28.01 -13.36
CA ILE A 141 -3.69 28.51 -12.68
C ILE A 141 -3.51 29.99 -12.27
N LYS A 142 -2.38 30.35 -11.70
CA LYS A 142 -2.03 31.72 -11.23
C LYS A 142 -3.10 32.42 -10.39
N ASP A 143 -3.88 31.64 -9.62
CA ASP A 143 -4.91 32.16 -8.73
C ASP A 143 -4.33 32.35 -7.32
N PRO A 144 -4.33 33.56 -6.77
CA PRO A 144 -3.77 33.84 -5.43
C PRO A 144 -4.56 33.17 -4.30
N ASP A 145 -5.78 32.73 -4.56
CA ASP A 145 -6.61 32.05 -3.58
C ASP A 145 -6.40 30.51 -3.60
N ILE A 146 -5.53 30.02 -4.48
CA ILE A 146 -5.14 28.61 -4.54
C ILE A 146 -3.68 28.47 -4.14
N THR A 147 -3.40 27.66 -3.12
CA THR A 147 -2.04 27.38 -2.64
C THR A 147 -1.75 25.89 -2.64
N LEU A 148 -0.48 25.50 -2.83
CA LEU A 148 -0.02 24.13 -2.76
C LEU A 148 1.09 24.00 -1.70
N ASP A 149 0.81 23.22 -0.64
CA ASP A 149 1.81 22.80 0.32
C ASP A 149 2.47 21.49 -0.13
N VAL A 150 3.79 21.48 -0.18
CA VAL A 150 4.55 20.30 -0.60
C VAL A 150 5.26 19.69 0.60
N TYR A 151 4.80 18.49 1.00
CA TYR A 151 5.43 17.64 2.02
C TYR A 151 6.08 16.45 1.30
N SER A 152 7.28 16.64 0.82
CA SER A 152 7.97 15.64 0.01
C SER A 152 9.45 15.53 0.41
N SER A 153 10.05 14.36 0.21
CA SER A 153 11.47 14.11 0.46
C SER A 153 12.08 13.33 -0.69
N THR A 154 13.31 13.69 -1.04
CA THR A 154 14.16 12.92 -1.96
C THR A 154 14.94 11.82 -1.22
N LYS A 155 14.90 11.79 0.11
CA LYS A 155 15.52 10.72 0.92
C LYS A 155 14.59 9.51 0.89
N ILE A 156 15.10 8.43 0.35
CA ILE A 156 14.49 7.08 0.38
C ILE A 156 15.20 6.27 1.46
#